data_191f331740156fb7f708a301da515a34
#
_entry.id   191f331740156fb7f708a301da515a34
#
_cell.length_a   1.000
_cell.length_b   1.000
_cell.length_c   1.000
_cell.angle_alpha   90.00
_cell.angle_beta   90.00
_cell.angle_gamma   90.00
#
_symmetry.space_group_name_H-M   'P 1'
#
loop_
_entity.id
_entity.type
_entity.pdbx_description
1 polymer ?
#
loop_
_entity_poly.entity_id
_entity_poly.type
_entity_poly.pdbx_seq_one_letter_code
_entity_poly.pdbx_strand_id
1 'polypeptide(L)'
;MRAKITYIVTAAVLVFYFVLVGSRGLMLIRHGTLVTVTFGIAVLILPVIGVWFLWKNTQFVRRANALATELDAEGGLPVDELTRTPSGRIDRDSADVVFTKRREETEDAPDDWRTWFRLAVAYQDARDTPRARKAMQRAIALRNAGPSGV
;
A
#
# COMPACT_ATOMS: atom_id res chain seq x y z
N MET A 1 12.35 11.74 19.83
CA MET A 1 11.56 12.97 20.00
C MET A 1 11.37 13.76 18.70
N ARG A 2 12.41 13.99 17.89
CA ARG A 2 12.33 14.78 16.63
C ARG A 2 11.29 14.27 15.63
N ALA A 3 11.20 12.95 15.40
CA ALA A 3 10.22 12.37 14.46
C ALA A 3 8.76 12.62 14.86
N LYS A 4 8.44 12.61 16.16
CA LYS A 4 7.07 12.89 16.64
C LYS A 4 6.70 14.36 16.44
N ILE A 5 7.66 15.26 16.67
CA ILE A 5 7.46 16.71 16.47
C ILE A 5 7.24 17.01 14.98
N THR A 6 8.06 16.44 14.09
CA THR A 6 7.90 16.58 12.64
C THR A 6 6.53 16.08 12.18
N TYR A 7 6.09 14.92 12.68
CA TYR A 7 4.77 14.38 12.36
C TYR A 7 3.64 15.31 12.82
N ILE A 8 3.69 15.82 14.06
CA ILE A 8 2.68 16.73 14.61
C ILE A 8 2.63 18.04 13.82
N VAL A 9 3.80 18.62 13.51
CA VAL A 9 3.89 19.86 12.71
C VAL A 9 3.32 19.64 11.32
N THR A 10 3.68 18.55 10.64
CA THR A 10 3.15 18.23 9.32
C THR A 10 1.64 18.01 9.35
N ALA A 11 1.13 17.31 10.35
CA ALA A 11 -0.30 17.09 10.53
C ALA A 11 -1.03 18.42 10.79
N ALA A 12 -0.50 19.29 11.62
CA ALA A 12 -1.06 20.61 11.91
C ALA A 12 -1.11 21.50 10.65
N VAL A 13 -0.03 21.52 9.87
CA VAL A 13 0.03 22.26 8.59
C VAL A 13 -1.02 21.70 7.61
N LEU A 14 -1.17 20.39 7.53
CA LEU A 14 -2.18 19.73 6.68
C LEU A 14 -3.59 20.12 7.11
N VAL A 15 -3.90 20.04 8.40
CA VAL A 15 -5.23 20.44 8.93
C VAL A 15 -5.50 21.92 8.65
N PHE A 16 -4.52 22.79 8.90
CA PHE A 16 -4.64 24.21 8.59
C PHE A 16 -4.92 24.45 7.11
N TYR A 17 -4.18 23.78 6.23
CA TYR A 17 -4.40 23.84 4.78
C TYR A 17 -5.81 23.37 4.39
N PHE A 18 -6.31 22.29 4.97
CA PHE A 18 -7.67 21.79 4.72
C PHE A 18 -8.75 22.77 5.16
N VAL A 19 -8.57 23.41 6.32
CA VAL A 19 -9.50 24.43 6.81
C VAL A 19 -9.49 25.65 5.86
N LEU A 20 -8.31 26.05 5.39
CA LEU A 20 -8.16 27.19 4.48
C LEU A 20 -8.78 26.92 3.10
N VAL A 21 -8.52 25.74 2.53
CA VAL A 21 -9.12 25.30 1.26
C VAL A 21 -10.64 25.15 1.40
N GLY A 22 -11.10 24.55 2.49
CA GLY A 22 -12.52 24.39 2.78
C GLY A 22 -13.26 25.73 2.89
N SER A 23 -12.67 26.70 3.61
CA SER A 23 -13.26 28.06 3.73
C SER A 23 -13.36 28.77 2.38
N ARG A 24 -12.34 28.62 1.52
CA ARG A 24 -12.34 29.19 0.18
C ARG A 24 -13.39 28.54 -0.73
N GLY A 25 -13.53 27.21 -0.66
CA GLY A 25 -14.58 26.48 -1.40
C GLY A 25 -15.98 26.92 -1.00
N LEU A 26 -16.24 27.05 0.31
CA LEU A 26 -17.53 27.57 0.80
C LEU A 26 -17.80 29.02 0.36
N MET A 27 -16.78 29.87 0.38
CA MET A 27 -16.89 31.27 -0.04
C MET A 27 -17.25 31.36 -1.54
N LEU A 28 -16.63 30.52 -2.39
CA LEU A 28 -16.97 30.44 -3.81
C LEU A 28 -18.43 30.01 -4.05
N ILE A 29 -18.93 29.08 -3.27
CA ILE A 29 -20.32 28.61 -3.38
C ILE A 29 -21.29 29.72 -2.99
N ARG A 30 -20.96 30.52 -1.96
CA ARG A 30 -21.80 31.67 -1.50
C ARG A 30 -21.91 32.79 -2.51
N HIS A 31 -20.98 32.97 -3.42
CA HIS A 31 -21.05 33.97 -4.49
C HIS A 31 -22.15 33.70 -5.54
N GLY A 32 -22.73 32.49 -5.58
CA GLY A 32 -23.99 32.17 -6.24
C GLY A 32 -23.99 32.15 -7.76
N THR A 33 -22.86 32.38 -8.45
CA THR A 33 -22.78 32.18 -9.90
C THR A 33 -22.52 30.73 -10.24
N LEU A 34 -23.07 30.23 -11.35
CA LEU A 34 -22.90 28.84 -11.75
C LEU A 34 -21.42 28.42 -11.80
N VAL A 35 -20.55 29.29 -12.30
CA VAL A 35 -19.11 29.04 -12.41
C VAL A 35 -18.45 28.92 -11.03
N THR A 36 -18.75 29.87 -10.12
CA THR A 36 -18.14 29.88 -8.78
C THR A 36 -18.64 28.73 -7.92
N VAL A 37 -19.89 28.32 -8.05
CA VAL A 37 -20.47 27.17 -7.35
C VAL A 37 -19.80 25.87 -7.83
N THR A 38 -19.69 25.66 -9.16
CA THR A 38 -19.05 24.47 -9.74
C THR A 38 -17.58 24.37 -9.29
N PHE A 39 -16.86 25.48 -9.31
CA PHE A 39 -15.47 25.52 -8.89
C PHE A 39 -15.30 25.25 -7.39
N GLY A 40 -16.18 25.80 -6.56
CA GLY A 40 -16.22 25.57 -5.12
C GLY A 40 -16.47 24.09 -4.76
N ILE A 41 -17.41 23.44 -5.47
CA ILE A 41 -17.68 22.02 -5.31
C ILE A 41 -16.45 21.19 -5.71
N ALA A 42 -15.82 21.48 -6.86
CA ALA A 42 -14.64 20.77 -7.32
C ALA A 42 -13.48 20.87 -6.31
N VAL A 43 -13.26 22.04 -5.74
CA VAL A 43 -12.23 22.27 -4.71
C VAL A 43 -12.51 21.47 -3.44
N LEU A 44 -13.78 21.31 -3.05
CA LEU A 44 -14.16 20.53 -1.86
C LEU A 44 -14.10 19.01 -2.08
N ILE A 45 -14.37 18.54 -3.30
CA ILE A 45 -14.31 17.11 -3.64
C ILE A 45 -12.88 16.57 -3.59
N LEU A 46 -11.87 17.33 -4.03
CA LEU A 46 -10.48 16.89 -4.08
C LEU A 46 -9.93 16.41 -2.72
N PRO A 47 -10.07 17.15 -1.61
CA PRO A 47 -9.64 16.67 -0.30
C PRO A 47 -10.39 15.40 0.16
N VAL A 48 -11.68 15.30 -0.15
CA VAL A 48 -12.47 14.10 0.22
C VAL A 48 -11.94 12.86 -0.50
N ILE A 49 -11.66 12.97 -1.81
CA ILE A 49 -11.03 11.89 -2.58
C ILE A 49 -9.65 11.55 -2.01
N GLY A 50 -8.85 12.57 -1.65
CA GLY A 50 -7.53 12.39 -1.07
C GLY A 50 -7.57 11.62 0.25
N VAL A 51 -8.46 11.99 1.17
CA VAL A 51 -8.65 11.29 2.46
C VAL A 51 -9.13 9.86 2.23
N TRP A 52 -10.09 9.65 1.34
CA TRP A 52 -10.57 8.32 1.00
C TRP A 52 -9.48 7.41 0.41
N PHE A 53 -8.65 7.96 -0.48
CA PHE A 53 -7.52 7.24 -1.07
C PHE A 53 -6.47 6.87 0.00
N LEU A 54 -6.13 7.82 0.87
CA LEU A 54 -5.21 7.60 1.98
C LEU A 54 -5.72 6.51 2.92
N TRP A 55 -6.99 6.56 3.28
CA TRP A 55 -7.62 5.56 4.14
C TRP A 55 -7.57 4.16 3.52
N LYS A 56 -7.93 4.03 2.24
CA LYS A 56 -7.81 2.76 1.51
C LYS A 56 -6.37 2.23 1.47
N ASN A 57 -5.41 3.12 1.21
CA ASN A 57 -4.00 2.73 1.15
C ASN A 57 -3.48 2.30 2.53
N THR A 58 -3.85 3.02 3.58
CA THR A 58 -3.48 2.67 4.96
C THR A 58 -4.07 1.34 5.39
N GLN A 59 -5.32 1.05 5.03
CA GLN A 59 -5.94 -0.26 5.30
C GLN A 59 -5.19 -1.40 4.59
N PHE A 60 -4.79 -1.19 3.34
CA PHE A 60 -3.99 -2.18 2.61
C PHE A 60 -2.67 -2.48 3.32
N VAL A 61 -1.91 -1.43 3.70
CA VAL A 61 -0.64 -1.59 4.42
C VAL A 61 -0.83 -2.30 5.77
N ARG A 62 -1.86 -1.94 6.53
CA ARG A 62 -2.16 -2.60 7.83
C ARG A 62 -2.46 -4.08 7.66
N ARG A 63 -3.23 -4.45 6.63
CA ARG A 63 -3.53 -5.86 6.33
C ARG A 63 -2.29 -6.62 5.88
N ALA A 64 -1.47 -6.04 5.00
CA ALA A 64 -0.21 -6.65 4.57
C ALA A 64 0.75 -6.87 5.75
N ASN A 65 0.86 -5.87 6.66
CA ASN A 65 1.68 -6.01 7.87
C ASN A 65 1.13 -7.08 8.83
N ALA A 66 -0.17 -7.23 8.95
CA ALA A 66 -0.77 -8.29 9.76
C ALA A 66 -0.42 -9.68 9.21
N LEU A 67 -0.47 -9.87 7.88
CA LEU A 67 -0.02 -11.11 7.23
C LEU A 67 1.47 -11.35 7.46
N ALA A 68 2.30 -10.31 7.34
CA ALA A 68 3.73 -10.41 7.61
C ALA A 68 4.01 -10.88 9.04
N THR A 69 3.32 -10.31 10.03
CA THR A 69 3.48 -10.69 11.44
C THR A 69 3.02 -12.13 11.70
N GLU A 70 1.92 -12.54 11.07
CA GLU A 70 1.43 -13.93 11.17
C GLU A 70 2.42 -14.92 10.56
N LEU A 71 2.93 -14.60 9.37
CA LEU A 71 3.91 -15.44 8.67
C LEU A 71 5.27 -15.49 9.41
N ASP A 72 5.66 -14.41 10.07
CA ASP A 72 6.85 -14.34 10.93
C ASP A 72 6.71 -15.26 12.14
N ALA A 73 5.56 -15.25 12.81
CA ALA A 73 5.26 -16.13 13.92
C ALA A 73 5.31 -17.63 13.55
N GLU A 74 5.00 -17.96 12.29
CA GLU A 74 5.09 -19.31 11.73
C GLU A 74 6.51 -19.65 11.23
N GLY A 75 7.47 -18.70 11.26
CA GLY A 75 8.80 -18.86 10.69
C GLY A 75 8.82 -18.96 9.16
N GLY A 76 7.73 -18.53 8.49
CA GLY A 76 7.52 -18.67 7.06
C GLY A 76 7.90 -17.44 6.24
N LEU A 77 8.45 -16.38 6.87
CA LEU A 77 8.91 -15.21 6.12
C LEU A 77 10.01 -15.59 5.12
N PRO A 78 9.99 -14.99 3.91
CA PRO A 78 11.06 -15.22 2.96
C PRO A 78 12.39 -14.75 3.55
N VAL A 79 13.38 -15.66 3.57
CA VAL A 79 14.76 -15.29 3.90
C VAL A 79 15.30 -14.42 2.78
N ASP A 80 16.11 -13.41 3.12
CA ASP A 80 16.80 -12.58 2.12
C ASP A 80 17.90 -13.43 1.44
N GLU A 81 17.52 -14.16 0.39
CA GLU A 81 18.42 -14.98 -0.43
C GLU A 81 19.07 -14.15 -1.56
N LEU A 82 18.83 -12.82 -1.56
CA LEU A 82 19.26 -11.94 -2.64
C LEU A 82 20.71 -11.52 -2.49
N THR A 83 21.51 -11.78 -3.50
CA THR A 83 22.86 -11.23 -3.59
C THR A 83 22.80 -9.75 -3.95
N ARG A 84 23.74 -8.99 -3.38
CA ARG A 84 23.83 -7.55 -3.63
C ARG A 84 25.14 -7.22 -4.33
N THR A 85 25.07 -6.37 -5.32
CA THR A 85 26.24 -5.82 -5.98
C THR A 85 27.05 -4.94 -5.03
N PRO A 86 28.34 -4.65 -5.29
CA PRO A 86 29.15 -3.75 -4.47
C PRO A 86 28.53 -2.35 -4.26
N SER A 87 27.64 -1.93 -5.16
CA SER A 87 26.87 -0.68 -5.04
C SER A 87 25.62 -0.79 -4.16
N GLY A 88 25.38 -1.96 -3.50
CA GLY A 88 24.22 -2.19 -2.63
C GLY A 88 22.90 -2.47 -3.37
N ARG A 89 22.93 -2.60 -4.71
CA ARG A 89 21.74 -2.95 -5.49
C ARG A 89 21.55 -4.47 -5.48
N ILE A 90 20.30 -4.90 -5.54
CA ILE A 90 19.95 -6.31 -5.73
C ILE A 90 20.47 -6.74 -7.11
N ASP A 91 21.18 -7.86 -7.14
CA ASP A 91 21.62 -8.51 -8.37
C ASP A 91 20.43 -9.11 -9.10
N ARG A 92 20.32 -8.84 -10.41
CA ARG A 92 19.15 -9.26 -11.22
C ARG A 92 19.05 -10.77 -11.34
N ASP A 93 20.18 -11.44 -11.55
CA ASP A 93 20.20 -12.89 -11.75
C ASP A 93 19.73 -13.61 -10.49
N SER A 94 20.12 -13.12 -9.29
CA SER A 94 19.64 -13.66 -8.02
C SER A 94 18.15 -13.39 -7.80
N ALA A 95 17.67 -12.22 -8.19
CA ALA A 95 16.25 -11.87 -8.10
C ALA A 95 15.39 -12.74 -9.02
N ASP A 96 15.85 -13.05 -10.23
CA ASP A 96 15.14 -13.90 -11.19
C ASP A 96 15.04 -15.34 -10.69
N VAL A 97 16.08 -15.87 -10.06
CA VAL A 97 16.07 -17.22 -9.45
C VAL A 97 15.05 -17.29 -8.31
N VAL A 98 15.11 -16.34 -7.38
CA VAL A 98 14.16 -16.27 -6.25
C VAL A 98 12.73 -16.11 -6.77
N PHE A 99 12.53 -15.25 -7.76
CA PHE A 99 11.22 -15.03 -8.37
C PHE A 99 10.66 -16.32 -8.99
N THR A 100 11.45 -17.05 -9.76
CA THR A 100 11.02 -18.31 -10.38
C THR A 100 10.58 -19.31 -9.33
N LYS A 101 11.38 -19.51 -8.27
CA LYS A 101 11.06 -20.38 -7.14
C LYS A 101 9.74 -20.00 -6.47
N ARG A 102 9.53 -18.69 -6.16
CA ARG A 102 8.28 -18.24 -5.51
C ARG A 102 7.06 -18.35 -6.41
N ARG A 103 7.26 -18.21 -7.71
CA ARG A 103 6.20 -18.43 -8.68
C ARG A 103 5.79 -19.88 -8.73
N GLU A 104 6.73 -20.82 -8.81
CA GLU A 104 6.47 -22.26 -8.78
C GLU A 104 5.74 -22.66 -7.48
N GLU A 105 6.22 -22.19 -6.30
CA GLU A 105 5.51 -22.41 -5.02
C GLU A 105 4.04 -21.95 -5.06
N THR A 106 3.77 -20.86 -5.77
CA THR A 106 2.40 -20.32 -5.89
C THR A 106 1.55 -21.10 -6.89
N GLU A 107 2.17 -21.64 -7.95
CA GLU A 107 1.50 -22.52 -8.93
C GLU A 107 1.15 -23.87 -8.30
N ASP A 108 2.01 -24.40 -7.40
CA ASP A 108 1.77 -25.64 -6.67
C ASP A 108 0.70 -25.51 -5.57
N ALA A 109 0.60 -24.34 -4.94
CA ALA A 109 -0.38 -24.08 -3.88
C ALA A 109 -1.11 -22.75 -4.09
N PRO A 110 -2.00 -22.65 -5.10
CA PRO A 110 -2.63 -21.38 -5.50
C PRO A 110 -3.65 -20.85 -4.50
N ASP A 111 -4.11 -21.67 -3.56
CA ASP A 111 -5.09 -21.31 -2.55
C ASP A 111 -4.45 -21.00 -1.18
N ASP A 112 -3.13 -21.17 -1.05
CA ASP A 112 -2.40 -20.78 0.15
C ASP A 112 -1.99 -19.31 0.06
N TRP A 113 -2.48 -18.48 1.00
CA TRP A 113 -2.13 -17.06 1.07
C TRP A 113 -0.63 -16.80 1.32
N ARG A 114 0.08 -17.77 1.93
CA ARG A 114 1.51 -17.65 2.25
C ARG A 114 2.37 -17.63 0.99
N THR A 115 2.03 -18.45 0.00
CA THR A 115 2.76 -18.47 -1.28
C THR A 115 2.58 -17.15 -2.04
N TRP A 116 1.35 -16.62 -2.07
CA TRP A 116 1.07 -15.31 -2.66
C TRP A 116 1.76 -14.15 -1.94
N PHE A 117 1.88 -14.25 -0.60
CA PHE A 117 2.63 -13.23 0.16
C PHE A 117 4.12 -13.25 -0.25
N ARG A 118 4.76 -14.43 -0.27
CA ARG A 118 6.16 -14.56 -0.69
C ARG A 118 6.39 -14.13 -2.13
N LEU A 119 5.46 -14.45 -3.04
CA LEU A 119 5.51 -13.98 -4.42
C LEU A 119 5.38 -12.45 -4.51
N ALA A 120 4.55 -11.83 -3.68
CA ALA A 120 4.42 -10.37 -3.63
C ALA A 120 5.74 -9.70 -3.20
N VAL A 121 6.46 -10.29 -2.24
CA VAL A 121 7.80 -9.81 -1.82
C VAL A 121 8.78 -9.93 -2.98
N ALA A 122 8.83 -11.09 -3.67
CA ALA A 122 9.71 -11.29 -4.83
C ALA A 122 9.45 -10.27 -5.96
N TYR A 123 8.18 -9.94 -6.25
CA TYR A 123 7.85 -8.87 -7.19
C TYR A 123 8.33 -7.50 -6.72
N GLN A 124 8.29 -7.23 -5.41
CA GLN A 124 8.75 -5.96 -4.85
C GLN A 124 10.26 -5.83 -4.98
N ASP A 125 11.01 -6.91 -4.74
CA ASP A 125 12.47 -6.97 -4.90
C ASP A 125 12.88 -6.78 -6.37
N ALA A 126 12.09 -7.34 -7.30
CA ALA A 126 12.21 -7.09 -8.73
C ALA A 126 11.73 -5.70 -9.19
N ARG A 127 11.28 -4.84 -8.25
CA ARG A 127 10.71 -3.49 -8.50
C ARG A 127 9.45 -3.49 -9.38
N ASP A 128 8.75 -4.59 -9.48
CA ASP A 128 7.45 -4.68 -10.14
C ASP A 128 6.32 -4.41 -9.13
N THR A 129 6.21 -3.14 -8.74
CA THR A 129 5.20 -2.69 -7.77
C THR A 129 3.76 -3.01 -8.16
N PRO A 130 3.33 -2.90 -9.44
CA PRO A 130 1.97 -3.26 -9.83
C PRO A 130 1.64 -4.73 -9.59
N ARG A 131 2.55 -5.66 -9.94
CA ARG A 131 2.35 -7.10 -9.73
C ARG A 131 2.48 -7.48 -8.26
N ALA A 132 3.44 -6.89 -7.53
CA ALA A 132 3.57 -7.05 -6.08
C ALA A 132 2.26 -6.70 -5.35
N ARG A 133 1.63 -5.57 -5.71
CA ARG A 133 0.36 -5.15 -5.11
C ARG A 133 -0.79 -6.12 -5.42
N LYS A 134 -0.87 -6.65 -6.65
CA LYS A 134 -1.90 -7.65 -7.02
C LYS A 134 -1.71 -8.96 -6.26
N ALA A 135 -0.49 -9.47 -6.17
CA ALA A 135 -0.17 -10.68 -5.43
C ALA A 135 -0.49 -10.52 -3.93
N MET A 136 -0.13 -9.39 -3.32
CA MET A 136 -0.47 -9.09 -1.93
C MET A 136 -1.99 -8.97 -1.70
N GLN A 137 -2.74 -8.39 -2.63
CA GLN A 137 -4.20 -8.34 -2.56
C GLN A 137 -4.80 -9.75 -2.62
N ARG A 138 -4.24 -10.65 -3.44
CA ARG A 138 -4.67 -12.05 -3.51
C ARG A 138 -4.39 -12.77 -2.18
N ALA A 139 -3.20 -12.60 -1.60
CA ALA A 139 -2.86 -13.13 -0.28
C ALA A 139 -3.86 -12.68 0.80
N ILE A 140 -4.16 -11.37 0.85
CA ILE A 140 -5.13 -10.82 1.80
C ILE A 140 -6.53 -11.42 1.57
N ALA A 141 -6.96 -11.58 0.33
CA ALA A 141 -8.26 -12.14 -0.01
C ALA A 141 -8.38 -13.60 0.42
N LEU A 142 -7.37 -14.43 0.13
CA LEU A 142 -7.31 -15.83 0.52
C LEU A 142 -7.31 -16.00 2.05
N ARG A 143 -6.51 -15.20 2.76
CA ARG A 143 -6.48 -15.26 4.23
C ARG A 143 -7.83 -14.88 4.86
N ASN A 144 -8.54 -13.90 4.29
CA ASN A 144 -9.86 -13.47 4.76
C ASN A 144 -10.95 -14.48 4.43
N ALA A 145 -10.81 -15.26 3.35
CA ALA A 145 -11.74 -16.33 2.99
C ALA A 145 -11.65 -17.53 3.97
N GLY A 146 -10.60 -17.57 4.78
CA GLY A 146 -10.32 -18.72 5.65
C GLY A 146 -9.68 -19.87 4.88
N PRO A 147 -9.17 -20.91 5.54
CA PRO A 147 -8.81 -22.14 4.86
C PRO A 147 -10.09 -22.65 4.21
N SER A 148 -10.04 -22.85 2.88
CA SER A 148 -11.12 -23.51 2.13
C SER A 148 -11.36 -24.84 2.81
N GLY A 149 -12.46 -24.90 3.58
CA GLY A 149 -12.76 -26.08 4.40
C GLY A 149 -12.86 -27.32 3.54
N VAL A 150 -12.11 -28.31 3.94
CA VAL A 150 -12.41 -29.72 3.63
C VAL A 150 -13.62 -30.16 4.42
#